data_17dc268706c8404fc97e16b112a7f6ba
#
_entry.id   17dc268706c8404fc97e16b112a7f6ba
#
_cell.length_a   1.000
_cell.length_b   1.000
_cell.length_c   1.000
_cell.angle_alpha   90.00
_cell.angle_beta   90.00
_cell.angle_gamma   90.00
#
_symmetry.space_group_name_H-M   'P 1'
#
loop_
_entity.id
_entity.type
_entity.pdbx_description
1 polymer ?
#
loop_
_entity_poly.entity_id
_entity_poly.type
_entity_poly.pdbx_seq_one_letter_code
_entity_poly.pdbx_strand_id
1 'polypeptide(L)'
;MQPIKYLLSVTIITFFCISASFAQISYEDIQILIEKDKHKEALNLAEDHLSRNKTDIKFQFLKGLILAHLNRYADAEIIFHKIAEENPALPEPLNNLAVIYAVQGKYIEAEEMLKKALDTNSNYATTYNNLGDIYAKAASRAYNEALGLGTSKVANQEKLLLLNELILPQTKLIESLEQENLELKEVVKDSVASIEERERAIVIKNEQLAKLGETQRSIQKLIQEKVELNAKMNELKSSLDEVMYSLTLKDEQLAKLEDTQKS
;
A
#
# COMPACT_ATOMS: atom_id res chain seq x y z
N MET A 1 -68.34 -28.50 -26.65
CA MET A 1 -68.05 -27.16 -26.10
C MET A 1 -67.29 -27.32 -24.79
N GLN A 2 -66.09 -27.14 -24.81
CA GLN A 2 -65.02 -27.05 -23.78
C GLN A 2 -63.72 -27.55 -24.43
N PRO A 3 -62.51 -27.05 -24.07
CA PRO A 3 -62.12 -25.98 -23.25
C PRO A 3 -60.92 -25.17 -23.84
N ILE A 4 -61.08 -23.89 -23.92
CA ILE A 4 -59.96 -22.94 -24.26
C ILE A 4 -59.41 -22.26 -23.00
N LYS A 5 -59.64 -22.85 -21.84
CA LYS A 5 -59.24 -22.22 -20.56
C LYS A 5 -57.89 -22.69 -19.94
N TYR A 6 -57.20 -23.61 -20.57
CA TYR A 6 -55.94 -24.16 -20.00
C TYR A 6 -54.67 -23.78 -20.76
N LEU A 7 -54.77 -22.91 -21.80
CA LEU A 7 -53.60 -22.53 -22.55
C LEU A 7 -53.02 -21.13 -22.18
N LEU A 8 -53.55 -20.50 -21.15
CA LEU A 8 -53.11 -19.15 -20.70
C LEU A 8 -52.43 -19.13 -19.35
N SER A 9 -52.15 -20.28 -18.75
CA SER A 9 -51.55 -20.35 -17.41
C SER A 9 -50.14 -20.92 -17.36
N VAL A 10 -49.47 -21.16 -18.46
CA VAL A 10 -48.12 -21.77 -18.49
C VAL A 10 -47.08 -20.88 -19.15
N THR A 11 -47.41 -19.67 -19.53
CA THR A 11 -46.42 -18.67 -19.99
C THR A 11 -46.18 -17.53 -18.99
N ILE A 12 -46.37 -17.76 -17.71
CA ILE A 12 -45.56 -17.12 -16.72
C ILE A 12 -44.23 -17.88 -16.67
N ILE A 13 -43.53 -17.82 -17.79
CA ILE A 13 -42.11 -17.98 -17.82
C ILE A 13 -41.61 -17.02 -16.74
N THR A 14 -41.21 -17.60 -15.65
CA THR A 14 -40.26 -17.05 -14.72
C THR A 14 -39.19 -16.33 -15.53
N PHE A 15 -39.42 -15.07 -15.82
CA PHE A 15 -38.35 -14.10 -16.01
C PHE A 15 -37.70 -14.04 -14.65
N PHE A 16 -37.00 -15.12 -14.31
CA PHE A 16 -35.97 -15.12 -13.30
C PHE A 16 -34.99 -14.10 -13.84
N CYS A 17 -35.20 -12.85 -13.45
CA CYS A 17 -34.15 -11.87 -13.45
C CYS A 17 -33.00 -12.54 -12.67
N ILE A 18 -32.13 -13.21 -13.39
CA ILE A 18 -30.77 -13.35 -13.05
C ILE A 18 -30.27 -11.89 -13.10
N SER A 19 -30.62 -11.12 -12.08
CA SER A 19 -29.78 -10.05 -11.63
C SER A 19 -28.48 -10.80 -11.27
N ALA A 20 -27.62 -10.99 -12.28
CA ALA A 20 -26.22 -11.10 -12.05
C ALA A 20 -25.95 -9.87 -11.17
N SER A 21 -25.92 -10.07 -9.87
CA SER A 21 -25.29 -9.15 -8.97
C SER A 21 -23.87 -9.10 -9.51
N PHE A 22 -23.61 -8.15 -10.41
CA PHE A 22 -22.26 -7.75 -10.70
C PHE A 22 -21.76 -7.33 -9.33
N ALA A 23 -21.02 -8.21 -8.67
CA ALA A 23 -20.37 -7.89 -7.43
C ALA A 23 -19.63 -6.59 -7.72
N GLN A 24 -20.08 -5.53 -7.09
CA GLN A 24 -19.48 -4.22 -7.29
C GLN A 24 -18.04 -4.38 -6.80
N ILE A 25 -17.09 -4.28 -7.73
CA ILE A 25 -15.66 -4.41 -7.45
C ILE A 25 -15.34 -3.40 -6.38
N SER A 26 -14.88 -3.87 -5.23
CA SER A 26 -14.51 -3.01 -4.13
C SER A 26 -13.10 -2.43 -4.34
N TYR A 27 -12.82 -1.35 -3.65
CA TYR A 27 -11.48 -0.75 -3.60
C TYR A 27 -10.46 -1.77 -3.05
N GLU A 28 -10.87 -2.52 -2.03
CA GLU A 28 -10.09 -3.53 -1.33
C GLU A 28 -9.73 -4.71 -2.24
N ASP A 29 -10.65 -5.13 -3.12
CA ASP A 29 -10.37 -6.22 -4.08
C ASP A 29 -9.21 -5.87 -5.01
N ILE A 30 -9.14 -4.60 -5.46
CA ILE A 30 -8.05 -4.14 -6.32
C ILE A 30 -6.75 -4.00 -5.52
N GLN A 31 -6.80 -3.54 -4.27
CA GLN A 31 -5.60 -3.49 -3.42
C GLN A 31 -4.99 -4.88 -3.20
N ILE A 32 -5.82 -5.89 -2.93
CA ILE A 32 -5.38 -7.28 -2.80
C ILE A 32 -4.69 -7.77 -4.08
N LEU A 33 -5.16 -7.38 -5.26
CA LEU A 33 -4.53 -7.74 -6.52
C LEU A 33 -3.18 -7.04 -6.71
N ILE A 34 -3.05 -5.79 -6.28
CA ILE A 34 -1.78 -5.05 -6.29
C ILE A 34 -0.78 -5.74 -5.36
N GLU A 35 -1.18 -6.08 -4.13
CA GLU A 35 -0.34 -6.79 -3.16
C GLU A 35 0.11 -8.18 -3.65
N LYS A 36 -0.65 -8.81 -4.54
CA LYS A 36 -0.32 -10.10 -5.18
C LYS A 36 0.43 -9.96 -6.50
N ASP A 37 0.97 -8.79 -6.83
CA ASP A 37 1.64 -8.48 -8.11
C ASP A 37 0.79 -8.74 -9.37
N LYS A 38 -0.54 -8.85 -9.20
CA LYS A 38 -1.49 -9.04 -10.31
C LYS A 38 -1.90 -7.71 -10.96
N HIS A 39 -0.92 -6.86 -11.25
CA HIS A 39 -1.16 -5.49 -11.69
C HIS A 39 -2.00 -5.37 -12.97
N LYS A 40 -1.88 -6.30 -13.92
CA LYS A 40 -2.70 -6.27 -15.16
C LYS A 40 -4.18 -6.55 -14.87
N GLU A 41 -4.45 -7.49 -13.96
CA GLU A 41 -5.82 -7.83 -13.54
C GLU A 41 -6.43 -6.66 -12.77
N ALA A 42 -5.67 -6.08 -11.83
CA ALA A 42 -6.03 -4.89 -11.09
C ALA A 42 -6.35 -3.70 -12.01
N LEU A 43 -5.56 -3.47 -13.07
CA LEU A 43 -5.78 -2.40 -14.03
C LEU A 43 -7.11 -2.57 -14.76
N ASN A 44 -7.39 -3.78 -15.27
CA ASN A 44 -8.63 -4.06 -15.97
C ASN A 44 -9.86 -3.80 -15.10
N LEU A 45 -9.81 -4.21 -13.83
CA LEU A 45 -10.90 -3.98 -12.88
C LEU A 45 -11.08 -2.50 -12.53
N ALA A 46 -9.98 -1.76 -12.34
CA ALA A 46 -10.03 -0.32 -12.11
C ALA A 46 -10.61 0.42 -13.31
N GLU A 47 -10.23 0.04 -14.53
CA GLU A 47 -10.74 0.64 -15.77
C GLU A 47 -12.22 0.31 -16.00
N ASP A 48 -12.65 -0.91 -15.70
CA ASP A 48 -14.07 -1.30 -15.77
C ASP A 48 -14.91 -0.46 -14.79
N HIS A 49 -14.47 -0.28 -13.56
CA HIS A 49 -15.11 0.61 -12.60
C HIS A 49 -15.19 2.05 -13.12
N LEU A 50 -14.06 2.59 -13.58
CA LEU A 50 -13.95 3.96 -14.08
C LEU A 50 -14.75 4.19 -15.38
N SER A 51 -15.03 3.15 -16.17
CA SER A 51 -15.89 3.27 -17.34
C SER A 51 -17.31 3.72 -16.97
N ARG A 52 -17.78 3.30 -15.79
CA ARG A 52 -19.10 3.57 -15.22
C ARG A 52 -19.07 4.78 -14.27
N ASN A 53 -17.96 4.99 -13.54
CA ASN A 53 -17.79 6.01 -12.51
C ASN A 53 -16.52 6.85 -12.80
N LYS A 54 -16.57 7.65 -13.86
CA LYS A 54 -15.39 8.36 -14.40
C LYS A 54 -14.72 9.32 -13.41
N THR A 55 -15.46 9.83 -12.44
CA THR A 55 -15.01 10.85 -11.47
C THR A 55 -14.63 10.26 -10.11
N ASP A 56 -14.59 8.92 -9.99
CA ASP A 56 -14.18 8.29 -8.74
C ASP A 56 -12.67 8.47 -8.52
N ILE A 57 -12.32 9.42 -7.66
CA ILE A 57 -10.93 9.82 -7.38
C ILE A 57 -10.14 8.65 -6.79
N LYS A 58 -10.76 7.83 -5.93
CA LYS A 58 -10.08 6.69 -5.31
C LYS A 58 -9.64 5.67 -6.37
N PHE A 59 -10.51 5.37 -7.32
CA PHE A 59 -10.19 4.45 -8.40
C PHE A 59 -9.26 5.06 -9.46
N GLN A 60 -9.34 6.38 -9.71
CA GLN A 60 -8.35 7.09 -10.53
C GLN A 60 -6.95 7.00 -9.88
N PHE A 61 -6.88 7.21 -8.56
CA PHE A 61 -5.63 7.09 -7.80
C PHE A 61 -5.06 5.67 -7.86
N LEU A 62 -5.90 4.64 -7.62
CA LEU A 62 -5.48 3.23 -7.78
C LEU A 62 -4.96 2.95 -9.19
N LYS A 63 -5.65 3.44 -10.23
CA LYS A 63 -5.20 3.30 -11.61
C LYS A 63 -3.80 3.91 -11.80
N GLY A 64 -3.56 5.10 -11.25
CA GLY A 64 -2.25 5.74 -11.27
C GLY A 64 -1.17 4.87 -10.61
N LEU A 65 -1.44 4.32 -9.42
CA LEU A 65 -0.54 3.41 -8.72
C LEU A 65 -0.24 2.15 -9.54
N ILE A 66 -1.27 1.50 -10.07
CA ILE A 66 -1.12 0.28 -10.88
C ILE A 66 -0.27 0.55 -12.12
N LEU A 67 -0.47 1.68 -12.78
CA LEU A 67 0.31 2.08 -13.95
C LEU A 67 1.79 2.31 -13.59
N ALA A 68 2.06 2.92 -12.44
CA ALA A 68 3.42 3.08 -11.91
C ALA A 68 4.09 1.72 -11.64
N HIS A 69 3.39 0.78 -11.02
CA HIS A 69 3.87 -0.60 -10.83
C HIS A 69 4.13 -1.34 -12.15
N LEU A 70 3.37 -1.03 -13.20
CA LEU A 70 3.59 -1.55 -14.55
C LEU A 70 4.70 -0.81 -15.32
N ASN A 71 5.44 0.11 -14.68
CA ASN A 71 6.43 1.00 -15.28
C ASN A 71 5.88 1.91 -16.39
N ARG A 72 4.56 2.10 -16.43
CA ARG A 72 3.87 3.04 -17.33
C ARG A 72 3.84 4.43 -16.71
N TYR A 73 5.03 4.97 -16.43
CA TYR A 73 5.21 6.20 -15.68
C TYR A 73 4.55 7.42 -16.32
N ALA A 74 4.61 7.54 -17.65
CA ALA A 74 3.98 8.66 -18.36
C ALA A 74 2.45 8.67 -18.18
N ASP A 75 1.81 7.50 -18.22
CA ASP A 75 0.36 7.41 -18.02
C ASP A 75 -0.02 7.69 -16.56
N ALA A 76 0.77 7.19 -15.61
CA ALA A 76 0.57 7.46 -14.18
C ALA A 76 0.75 8.94 -13.85
N GLU A 77 1.76 9.60 -14.43
CA GLU A 77 2.04 11.03 -14.28
C GLU A 77 0.84 11.88 -14.70
N ILE A 78 0.22 11.59 -15.86
CA ILE A 78 -0.97 12.29 -16.33
C ILE A 78 -2.11 12.19 -15.31
N ILE A 79 -2.33 11.00 -14.74
CA ILE A 79 -3.40 10.77 -13.77
C ILE A 79 -3.13 11.53 -12.48
N PHE A 80 -1.93 11.44 -11.92
CA PHE A 80 -1.61 12.10 -10.66
C PHE A 80 -1.58 13.62 -10.79
N HIS A 81 -1.10 14.19 -11.91
CA HIS A 81 -1.21 15.61 -12.18
C HIS A 81 -2.68 16.08 -12.19
N LYS A 82 -3.53 15.35 -12.92
CA LYS A 82 -4.95 15.67 -12.96
C LYS A 82 -5.60 15.63 -11.57
N ILE A 83 -5.32 14.59 -10.78
CA ILE A 83 -5.88 14.48 -9.41
C ILE A 83 -5.37 15.64 -8.55
N ALA A 84 -4.07 15.99 -8.61
CA ALA A 84 -3.50 17.09 -7.83
C ALA A 84 -4.09 18.46 -8.22
N GLU A 85 -4.35 18.70 -9.50
CA GLU A 85 -4.97 19.93 -9.99
C GLU A 85 -6.44 20.04 -9.54
N GLU A 86 -7.20 18.95 -9.67
CA GLU A 86 -8.61 18.92 -9.30
C GLU A 86 -8.82 18.88 -7.77
N ASN A 87 -7.82 18.39 -7.01
CA ASN A 87 -7.88 18.20 -5.56
C ASN A 87 -6.60 18.70 -4.88
N PRO A 88 -6.36 20.02 -4.86
CA PRO A 88 -5.10 20.59 -4.37
C PRO A 88 -4.86 20.39 -2.87
N ALA A 89 -5.86 19.94 -2.11
CA ALA A 89 -5.73 19.61 -0.70
C ALA A 89 -5.19 18.19 -0.43
N LEU A 90 -5.02 17.36 -1.47
CA LEU A 90 -4.51 15.98 -1.33
C LEU A 90 -2.99 15.96 -1.58
N PRO A 91 -2.16 15.63 -0.59
CA PRO A 91 -0.71 15.52 -0.78
C PRO A 91 -0.29 14.22 -1.52
N GLU A 92 -1.10 13.17 -1.48
CA GLU A 92 -0.77 11.85 -1.98
C GLU A 92 -0.45 11.82 -3.49
N PRO A 93 -1.19 12.51 -4.39
CA PRO A 93 -0.84 12.55 -5.81
C PRO A 93 0.51 13.20 -6.08
N LEU A 94 0.83 14.30 -5.37
CA LEU A 94 2.12 14.99 -5.48
C LEU A 94 3.26 14.11 -4.97
N ASN A 95 3.05 13.39 -3.88
CA ASN A 95 4.00 12.44 -3.36
C ASN A 95 4.29 11.29 -4.37
N ASN A 96 3.27 10.77 -5.04
CA ASN A 96 3.45 9.73 -6.06
C ASN A 96 4.13 10.25 -7.33
N LEU A 97 3.84 11.50 -7.75
CA LEU A 97 4.60 12.15 -8.82
C LEU A 97 6.09 12.23 -8.49
N ALA A 98 6.41 12.60 -7.26
CA ALA A 98 7.81 12.66 -6.82
C ALA A 98 8.50 11.29 -6.90
N VAL A 99 7.83 10.21 -6.48
CA VAL A 99 8.36 8.85 -6.62
C VAL A 99 8.62 8.50 -8.09
N ILE A 100 7.70 8.84 -9.00
CA ILE A 100 7.86 8.62 -10.43
C ILE A 100 9.06 9.40 -10.97
N TYR A 101 9.21 10.68 -10.62
CA TYR A 101 10.37 11.49 -11.03
C TYR A 101 11.67 10.96 -10.46
N ALA A 102 11.69 10.51 -9.21
CA ALA A 102 12.86 9.91 -8.59
C ALA A 102 13.33 8.63 -9.30
N VAL A 103 12.39 7.76 -9.71
CA VAL A 103 12.70 6.54 -10.50
C VAL A 103 13.29 6.92 -11.87
N GLN A 104 12.87 8.04 -12.46
CA GLN A 104 13.42 8.56 -13.71
C GLN A 104 14.76 9.32 -13.52
N GLY A 105 15.26 9.45 -12.29
CA GLY A 105 16.48 10.19 -11.96
C GLY A 105 16.31 11.71 -11.97
N LYS A 106 15.07 12.22 -12.06
CA LYS A 106 14.69 13.63 -12.03
C LYS A 106 14.52 14.09 -10.57
N TYR A 107 15.63 14.17 -9.84
CA TYR A 107 15.59 14.40 -8.40
C TYR A 107 15.12 15.82 -8.01
N ILE A 108 15.40 16.81 -8.87
CA ILE A 108 14.97 18.20 -8.63
C ILE A 108 13.45 18.31 -8.73
N GLU A 109 12.86 17.74 -9.77
CA GLU A 109 11.43 17.72 -10.00
C GLU A 109 10.72 16.89 -8.89
N ALA A 110 11.34 15.79 -8.47
CA ALA A 110 10.83 14.98 -7.36
C ALA A 110 10.79 15.78 -6.05
N GLU A 111 11.88 16.50 -5.72
CA GLU A 111 11.94 17.38 -4.54
C GLU A 111 10.87 18.48 -4.59
N GLU A 112 10.66 19.09 -5.75
CA GLU A 112 9.62 20.12 -5.93
C GLU A 112 8.23 19.59 -5.63
N MET A 113 7.89 18.39 -6.13
CA MET A 113 6.59 17.77 -5.85
C MET A 113 6.40 17.45 -4.38
N LEU A 114 7.45 16.98 -3.70
CA LEU A 114 7.37 16.70 -2.26
C LEU A 114 7.21 17.98 -1.44
N LYS A 115 7.90 19.05 -1.80
CA LYS A 115 7.71 20.36 -1.12
C LYS A 115 6.27 20.84 -1.28
N LYS A 116 5.70 20.76 -2.48
CA LYS A 116 4.28 21.08 -2.71
C LYS A 116 3.34 20.19 -1.89
N ALA A 117 3.66 18.90 -1.73
CA ALA A 117 2.89 18.00 -0.88
C ALA A 117 2.94 18.42 0.60
N LEU A 118 4.10 18.87 1.10
CA LEU A 118 4.25 19.39 2.46
C LEU A 118 3.55 20.73 2.68
N ASP A 119 3.47 21.58 1.66
CA ASP A 119 2.68 22.83 1.71
C ASP A 119 1.19 22.50 1.91
N THR A 120 0.73 21.38 1.39
CA THR A 120 -0.64 20.90 1.55
C THR A 120 -0.87 20.26 2.91
N ASN A 121 0.07 19.44 3.38
CA ASN A 121 0.05 18.77 4.68
C ASN A 121 1.46 18.66 5.26
N SER A 122 1.82 19.59 6.13
CA SER A 122 3.15 19.66 6.74
C SER A 122 3.51 18.48 7.65
N ASN A 123 2.54 17.69 8.08
CA ASN A 123 2.75 16.53 8.95
C ASN A 123 2.73 15.20 8.19
N TYR A 124 2.82 15.22 6.86
CA TYR A 124 2.77 14.01 6.05
C TYR A 124 4.12 13.28 6.07
N ALA A 125 4.28 12.36 7.03
CA ALA A 125 5.54 11.66 7.31
C ALA A 125 6.14 10.94 6.09
N THR A 126 5.28 10.34 5.24
CA THR A 126 5.71 9.69 4.00
C THR A 126 6.49 10.62 3.09
N THR A 127 6.10 11.90 3.01
CA THR A 127 6.80 12.89 2.19
C THR A 127 8.19 13.20 2.72
N TYR A 128 8.37 13.28 4.05
CA TYR A 128 9.71 13.47 4.64
C TYR A 128 10.61 12.28 4.40
N ASN A 129 10.09 11.05 4.50
CA ASN A 129 10.85 9.84 4.18
C ASN A 129 11.31 9.86 2.71
N ASN A 130 10.39 10.15 1.79
CA ASN A 130 10.72 10.24 0.37
C ASN A 130 11.73 11.37 0.06
N LEU A 131 11.67 12.51 0.78
CA LEU A 131 12.69 13.57 0.66
C LEU A 131 14.07 13.08 1.09
N GLY A 132 14.16 12.37 2.22
CA GLY A 132 15.38 11.74 2.69
C GLY A 132 15.99 10.82 1.63
N ASP A 133 15.18 9.93 1.06
CA ASP A 133 15.58 8.99 0.01
C ASP A 133 16.07 9.70 -1.25
N ILE A 134 15.38 10.76 -1.69
CA ILE A 134 15.78 11.55 -2.85
C ILE A 134 17.10 12.25 -2.62
N TYR A 135 17.29 12.87 -1.46
CA TYR A 135 18.56 13.52 -1.13
C TYR A 135 19.72 12.53 -1.06
N ALA A 136 19.49 11.35 -0.50
CA ALA A 136 20.49 10.30 -0.46
C ALA A 136 20.87 9.81 -1.86
N LYS A 137 19.90 9.57 -2.74
CA LYS A 137 20.14 9.17 -4.13
C LYS A 137 20.84 10.28 -4.94
N ALA A 138 20.43 11.53 -4.76
CA ALA A 138 21.04 12.68 -5.42
C ALA A 138 22.49 12.87 -4.97
N ALA A 139 22.79 12.76 -3.66
CA ALA A 139 24.13 12.82 -3.13
C ALA A 139 25.02 11.68 -3.66
N SER A 140 24.50 10.44 -3.64
CA SER A 140 25.21 9.28 -4.19
C SER A 140 25.57 9.48 -5.65
N ARG A 141 24.64 9.97 -6.45
CA ARG A 141 24.88 10.29 -7.87
C ARG A 141 25.97 11.35 -8.03
N ALA A 142 25.88 12.45 -7.29
CA ALA A 142 26.85 13.54 -7.38
C ALA A 142 28.27 13.09 -7.00
N TYR A 143 28.43 12.25 -5.98
CA TYR A 143 29.74 11.69 -5.61
C TYR A 143 30.26 10.71 -6.65
N ASN A 144 29.41 9.88 -7.26
CA ASN A 144 29.82 9.00 -8.36
C ASN A 144 30.29 9.79 -9.59
N GLU A 145 29.59 10.87 -9.96
CA GLU A 145 30.01 11.76 -11.05
C GLU A 145 31.36 12.44 -10.73
N ALA A 146 31.56 12.94 -9.50
CA ALA A 146 32.82 13.53 -9.06
C ALA A 146 33.99 12.53 -9.08
N LEU A 147 33.74 11.27 -8.73
CA LEU A 147 34.73 10.19 -8.83
C LEU A 147 35.10 9.90 -10.29
N GLY A 148 34.12 9.93 -11.21
CA GLY A 148 34.36 9.79 -12.65
C GLY A 148 35.22 10.89 -13.24
N LEU A 149 35.13 12.12 -12.72
CA LEU A 149 35.94 13.26 -13.14
C LEU A 149 37.36 13.27 -12.55
N GLY A 150 37.70 12.32 -11.69
CA GLY A 150 39.05 12.17 -11.12
C GLY A 150 39.46 13.21 -10.08
N THR A 151 38.54 14.10 -9.67
CA THR A 151 38.79 15.11 -8.65
C THR A 151 38.57 14.55 -7.24
N SER A 152 39.54 14.75 -6.35
CA SER A 152 39.44 14.37 -4.91
C SER A 152 38.97 12.93 -4.67
N LYS A 153 39.56 11.99 -5.39
CA LYS A 153 39.11 10.59 -5.45
C LYS A 153 38.93 9.96 -4.06
N VAL A 154 39.86 10.19 -3.15
CA VAL A 154 39.85 9.63 -1.78
C VAL A 154 38.70 10.23 -0.95
N ALA A 155 38.59 11.57 -0.91
CA ALA A 155 37.58 12.25 -0.10
C ALA A 155 36.14 11.96 -0.59
N ASN A 156 35.92 11.84 -1.90
CA ASN A 156 34.61 11.51 -2.45
C ASN A 156 34.26 10.04 -2.25
N GLN A 157 35.26 9.16 -2.30
CA GLN A 157 35.08 7.73 -2.02
C GLN A 157 34.74 7.49 -0.54
N GLU A 158 35.38 8.22 0.37
CA GLU A 158 35.10 8.17 1.81
C GLU A 158 33.68 8.67 2.11
N LYS A 159 33.25 9.78 1.50
CA LYS A 159 31.87 10.29 1.63
C LYS A 159 30.82 9.33 1.09
N LEU A 160 31.11 8.69 -0.05
CA LEU A 160 30.22 7.69 -0.64
C LEU A 160 30.10 6.44 0.25
N LEU A 161 31.21 6.01 0.86
CA LEU A 161 31.21 4.91 1.83
C LEU A 161 30.38 5.26 3.06
N LEU A 162 30.57 6.47 3.63
CA LEU A 162 29.76 6.94 4.77
C LEU A 162 28.28 7.04 4.44
N LEU A 163 27.93 7.48 3.23
CA LEU A 163 26.56 7.54 2.77
C LEU A 163 25.96 6.13 2.66
N ASN A 164 26.72 5.21 2.08
CA ASN A 164 26.30 3.81 1.96
C ASN A 164 26.20 3.12 3.33
N GLU A 165 27.09 3.42 4.27
CA GLU A 165 27.00 2.90 5.64
C GLU A 165 25.78 3.45 6.40
N LEU A 166 25.35 4.66 6.10
CA LEU A 166 24.17 5.27 6.71
C LEU A 166 22.85 4.75 6.09
N ILE A 167 22.84 4.52 4.79
CA ILE A 167 21.61 4.15 4.04
C ILE A 167 21.40 2.64 4.00
N LEU A 168 22.46 1.85 3.72
CA LEU A 168 22.35 0.39 3.56
C LEU A 168 21.84 -0.35 4.79
N PRO A 169 22.25 -0.04 6.03
CA PRO A 169 21.70 -0.72 7.21
C PRO A 169 20.23 -0.42 7.43
N GLN A 170 19.80 0.81 7.11
CA GLN A 170 18.41 1.24 7.25
C GLN A 170 17.52 0.60 6.19
N THR A 171 17.98 0.55 4.94
CA THR A 171 17.28 -0.13 3.85
C THR A 171 17.13 -1.62 4.13
N LYS A 172 18.22 -2.29 4.60
CA LYS A 172 18.17 -3.70 4.99
C LYS A 172 17.26 -3.96 6.19
N LEU A 173 17.22 -3.03 7.14
CA LEU A 173 16.33 -3.15 8.30
C LEU A 173 14.88 -2.97 7.87
N ILE A 174 14.59 -2.03 6.97
CA ILE A 174 13.25 -1.82 6.40
C ILE A 174 12.82 -3.05 5.61
N GLU A 175 13.66 -3.57 4.71
CA GLU A 175 13.40 -4.80 3.96
C GLU A 175 13.16 -6.00 4.88
N SER A 176 13.96 -6.12 5.95
CA SER A 176 13.78 -7.17 6.97
C SER A 176 12.46 -7.04 7.72
N LEU A 177 12.08 -5.81 8.10
CA LEU A 177 10.83 -5.53 8.80
C LEU A 177 9.61 -5.69 7.88
N GLU A 178 9.74 -5.33 6.61
CA GLU A 178 8.71 -5.56 5.60
C GLU A 178 8.49 -7.06 5.37
N GLN A 179 9.57 -7.83 5.28
CA GLN A 179 9.53 -9.28 5.16
C GLN A 179 8.89 -9.93 6.40
N GLU A 180 9.30 -9.52 7.60
CA GLU A 180 8.72 -10.00 8.87
C GLU A 180 7.23 -9.63 8.98
N ASN A 181 6.85 -8.41 8.55
CA ASN A 181 5.45 -8.01 8.46
C ASN A 181 4.64 -8.86 7.46
N LEU A 182 5.24 -9.24 6.34
CA LEU A 182 4.60 -10.11 5.36
C LEU A 182 4.39 -11.51 5.93
N GLU A 183 5.41 -12.07 6.58
CA GLU A 183 5.32 -13.36 7.25
C GLU A 183 4.29 -13.36 8.38
N LEU A 184 4.24 -12.28 9.17
CA LEU A 184 3.25 -12.10 10.22
C LEU A 184 1.82 -11.95 9.68
N LYS A 185 1.64 -11.24 8.57
CA LYS A 185 0.34 -11.16 7.88
C LYS A 185 -0.11 -12.55 7.41
N GLU A 186 0.80 -13.38 6.93
CA GLU A 186 0.51 -14.75 6.52
C GLU A 186 0.13 -15.63 7.73
N VAL A 187 0.89 -15.53 8.83
CA VAL A 187 0.60 -16.23 10.11
C VAL A 187 -0.74 -15.77 10.69
N VAL A 188 -1.03 -14.48 10.65
CA VAL A 188 -2.33 -13.93 11.09
C VAL A 188 -3.45 -14.46 10.22
N LYS A 189 -3.28 -14.48 8.90
CA LYS A 189 -4.26 -15.00 7.94
C LYS A 189 -4.52 -16.49 8.16
N ASP A 190 -3.46 -17.29 8.33
CA ASP A 190 -3.57 -18.74 8.62
C ASP A 190 -4.22 -18.98 9.98
N SER A 191 -3.90 -18.14 10.96
CA SER A 191 -4.52 -18.17 12.29
C SER A 191 -5.99 -17.81 12.24
N VAL A 192 -6.37 -16.80 11.43
CA VAL A 192 -7.77 -16.43 11.20
C VAL A 192 -8.52 -17.55 10.49
N ALA A 193 -7.94 -18.16 9.44
CA ALA A 193 -8.53 -19.30 8.75
C ALA A 193 -8.71 -20.50 9.68
N SER A 194 -7.73 -20.77 10.53
CA SER A 194 -7.80 -21.81 11.57
C SER A 194 -8.87 -21.50 12.64
N ILE A 195 -9.02 -20.24 13.02
CA ILE A 195 -10.08 -19.78 13.94
C ILE A 195 -11.45 -19.97 13.31
N GLU A 196 -11.61 -19.57 12.03
CA GLU A 196 -12.88 -19.75 11.30
C GLU A 196 -13.23 -21.24 11.12
N GLU A 197 -12.26 -22.10 10.88
CA GLU A 197 -12.47 -23.54 10.80
C GLU A 197 -12.88 -24.12 12.16
N ARG A 198 -12.24 -23.65 13.25
CA ARG A 198 -12.60 -24.03 14.62
C ARG A 198 -13.98 -23.46 15.02
N GLU A 199 -14.29 -22.25 14.62
CA GLU A 199 -15.62 -21.65 14.85
C GLU A 199 -16.72 -22.45 14.14
N ARG A 200 -16.48 -22.86 12.86
CA ARG A 200 -17.40 -23.75 12.13
C ARG A 200 -17.55 -25.11 12.83
N ALA A 201 -16.42 -25.67 13.31
CA ALA A 201 -16.46 -26.94 14.04
C ALA A 201 -17.19 -26.81 15.41
N ILE A 202 -17.10 -25.65 16.06
CA ILE A 202 -17.86 -25.34 17.28
C ILE A 202 -19.36 -25.19 16.97
N VAL A 203 -19.73 -24.50 15.86
CA VAL A 203 -21.12 -24.38 15.44
C VAL A 203 -21.74 -25.75 15.11
N ILE A 204 -21.03 -26.58 14.35
CA ILE A 204 -21.46 -27.96 14.03
C ILE A 204 -21.62 -28.79 15.31
N LYS A 205 -20.68 -28.63 16.25
CA LYS A 205 -20.72 -29.34 17.53
C LYS A 205 -21.82 -28.82 18.45
N ASN A 206 -22.17 -27.53 18.35
CA ASN A 206 -23.31 -26.95 19.05
C ASN A 206 -24.67 -27.41 18.52
N GLU A 207 -24.79 -27.61 17.21
CA GLU A 207 -25.95 -28.28 16.61
C GLU A 207 -26.08 -29.74 17.07
N GLN A 208 -24.94 -30.42 17.27
CA GLN A 208 -24.88 -31.79 17.82
C GLN A 208 -24.95 -31.85 19.34
N LEU A 209 -24.50 -30.80 20.02
CA LEU A 209 -24.29 -30.78 21.49
C LEU A 209 -25.20 -29.74 22.21
N ALA A 210 -26.32 -29.35 21.61
CA ALA A 210 -27.27 -28.39 22.19
C ALA A 210 -27.71 -28.69 23.66
N LYS A 211 -26.98 -29.57 24.34
CA LYS A 211 -27.28 -30.06 25.71
C LYS A 211 -26.15 -29.86 26.74
N LEU A 212 -25.01 -29.32 26.46
CA LEU A 212 -23.94 -29.28 27.47
C LEU A 212 -23.15 -27.97 27.52
N GLY A 213 -23.17 -27.34 28.70
CA GLY A 213 -22.56 -26.05 29.01
C GLY A 213 -21.00 -25.98 28.93
N GLU A 214 -20.32 -26.96 28.33
CA GLU A 214 -18.85 -26.92 28.15
C GLU A 214 -18.38 -26.10 26.94
N THR A 215 -19.30 -25.83 26.01
CA THR A 215 -19.01 -25.07 24.80
C THR A 215 -18.69 -23.59 25.05
N GLN A 216 -19.20 -23.00 26.09
CA GLN A 216 -18.96 -21.59 26.40
C GLN A 216 -17.52 -21.31 26.84
N ARG A 217 -16.86 -22.32 27.47
CA ARG A 217 -15.42 -22.20 27.85
C ARG A 217 -14.48 -22.28 26.65
N SER A 218 -14.82 -23.07 25.62
CA SER A 218 -13.99 -23.18 24.42
C SER A 218 -14.07 -21.92 23.54
N ILE A 219 -15.25 -21.29 23.44
CA ILE A 219 -15.44 -20.01 22.75
C ILE A 219 -14.63 -18.89 23.44
N GLN A 220 -14.64 -18.88 24.77
CA GLN A 220 -13.91 -17.87 25.53
C GLN A 220 -12.38 -17.98 25.33
N LYS A 221 -11.86 -19.21 25.18
CA LYS A 221 -10.44 -19.45 24.91
C LYS A 221 -10.02 -18.96 23.51
N LEU A 222 -10.83 -19.18 22.49
CA LEU A 222 -10.58 -18.71 21.11
C LEU A 222 -10.63 -17.19 20.99
N ILE A 223 -11.53 -16.53 21.72
CA ILE A 223 -11.59 -15.07 21.79
C ILE A 223 -10.33 -14.51 22.47
N GLN A 224 -9.85 -15.16 23.51
CA GLN A 224 -8.63 -14.75 24.23
C GLN A 224 -7.39 -14.88 23.32
N GLU A 225 -7.24 -15.98 22.59
CA GLU A 225 -6.16 -16.15 21.61
C GLU A 225 -6.22 -15.09 20.50
N LYS A 226 -7.42 -14.72 20.06
CA LYS A 226 -7.63 -13.61 19.11
C LYS A 226 -7.22 -12.26 19.68
N VAL A 227 -7.55 -12.00 20.96
CA VAL A 227 -7.15 -10.77 21.66
C VAL A 227 -5.63 -10.73 21.84
N GLU A 228 -5.00 -11.83 22.22
CA GLU A 228 -3.54 -11.91 22.37
C GLU A 228 -2.83 -11.76 21.02
N LEU A 229 -3.39 -12.33 19.95
CA LEU A 229 -2.86 -12.18 18.60
C LEU A 229 -2.97 -10.74 18.08
N ASN A 230 -4.10 -10.07 18.38
CA ASN A 230 -4.28 -8.66 18.05
C ASN A 230 -3.35 -7.75 18.88
N ALA A 231 -3.09 -8.08 20.15
CA ALA A 231 -2.11 -7.35 20.96
C ALA A 231 -0.69 -7.46 20.37
N LYS A 232 -0.25 -8.64 19.97
CA LYS A 232 1.05 -8.83 19.28
C LYS A 232 1.14 -8.09 17.96
N MET A 233 0.06 -8.05 17.20
CA MET A 233 0.00 -7.29 15.94
C MET A 233 0.12 -5.77 16.18
N ASN A 234 -0.50 -5.27 17.26
CA ASN A 234 -0.39 -3.87 17.63
C ASN A 234 1.00 -3.50 18.17
N GLU A 235 1.65 -4.37 18.92
CA GLU A 235 3.05 -4.19 19.37
C GLU A 235 4.02 -4.09 18.18
N LEU A 236 3.83 -4.95 17.18
CA LEU A 236 4.69 -4.93 15.98
C LEU A 236 4.49 -3.65 15.15
N LYS A 237 3.23 -3.18 15.06
CA LYS A 237 2.91 -1.93 14.38
C LYS A 237 3.57 -0.73 15.09
N SER A 238 3.54 -0.71 16.42
CA SER A 238 4.22 0.32 17.23
C SER A 238 5.73 0.31 17.02
N SER A 239 6.36 -0.87 16.98
CA SER A 239 7.80 -1.00 16.69
C SER A 239 8.19 -0.50 15.29
N LEU A 240 7.33 -0.72 14.31
CA LEU A 240 7.53 -0.19 12.95
C LEU A 240 7.48 1.35 12.93
N ASP A 241 6.51 1.93 13.62
CA ASP A 241 6.37 3.38 13.73
C ASP A 241 7.58 4.02 14.45
N GLU A 242 8.14 3.39 15.49
CA GLU A 242 9.36 3.84 16.17
C GLU A 242 10.59 3.80 15.25
N VAL A 243 10.75 2.74 14.46
CA VAL A 243 11.83 2.63 13.48
C VAL A 243 11.68 3.68 12.39
N MET A 244 10.47 3.90 11.89
CA MET A 244 10.15 4.95 10.92
C MET A 244 10.48 6.35 11.46
N TYR A 245 10.12 6.62 12.72
CA TYR A 245 10.46 7.87 13.40
C TYR A 245 11.97 8.05 13.56
N SER A 246 12.70 7.01 13.96
CA SER A 246 14.17 7.05 14.09
C SER A 246 14.88 7.30 12.75
N LEU A 247 14.30 6.77 11.66
CA LEU A 247 14.78 7.01 10.30
C LEU A 247 14.63 8.50 9.94
N THR A 248 13.45 9.08 10.17
CA THR A 248 13.19 10.51 9.91
C THR A 248 14.16 11.42 10.65
N LEU A 249 14.48 11.08 11.94
CA LEU A 249 15.42 11.86 12.74
C LEU A 249 16.86 11.81 12.18
N LYS A 250 17.27 10.65 11.65
CA LYS A 250 18.58 10.49 11.01
C LYS A 250 18.66 11.23 9.68
N ASP A 251 17.60 11.24 8.91
CA ASP A 251 17.51 12.01 7.67
C ASP A 251 17.60 13.52 7.94
N GLU A 252 16.96 14.02 9.01
CA GLU A 252 17.12 15.41 9.46
C GLU A 252 18.56 15.73 9.90
N GLN A 253 19.23 14.79 10.58
CA GLN A 253 20.64 14.95 10.97
C GLN A 253 21.58 14.98 9.76
N LEU A 254 21.28 14.15 8.75
CA LEU A 254 22.01 14.10 7.49
C LEU A 254 21.88 15.44 6.73
N ALA A 255 20.67 15.96 6.64
CA ALA A 255 20.42 17.27 6.00
C ALA A 255 21.17 18.40 6.70
N LYS A 256 21.22 18.42 8.04
CA LYS A 256 21.99 19.40 8.82
C LYS A 256 23.50 19.30 8.61
N LEU A 257 24.03 18.06 8.44
CA LEU A 257 25.44 17.83 8.14
C LEU A 257 25.82 18.32 6.73
N GLU A 258 24.93 18.14 5.75
CA GLU A 258 25.13 18.65 4.40
C GLU A 258 25.12 20.19 4.34
N ASP A 259 24.26 20.85 5.13
CA ASP A 259 24.24 22.32 5.23
C ASP A 259 25.48 22.89 5.91
N THR A 260 26.03 22.18 6.91
CA THR A 260 27.28 22.59 7.57
C THR A 260 28.54 22.36 6.72
N GLN A 261 28.49 21.50 5.70
CA GLN A 261 29.57 21.30 4.73
C GLN A 261 29.56 22.30 3.57
N LYS A 262 28.45 22.99 3.35
CA LYS A 262 28.30 24.02 2.30
C LYS A 262 28.60 25.44 2.78
N SER A 263 28.70 25.64 4.10
CA SER A 263 29.12 26.91 4.75
C SER A 263 30.60 26.90 5.07
#